data_063b928eaa29f87da130154f43c15cf8
#
_entry.id   063b928eaa29f87da130154f43c15cf8
#
_cell.length_a   1.000
_cell.length_b   1.000
_cell.length_c   1.000
_cell.angle_alpha   90.00
_cell.angle_beta   90.00
_cell.angle_gamma   90.00
#
_symmetry.space_group_name_H-M   'P 1'
#
loop_
_entity.id
_entity.type
_entity.pdbx_description
1 polymer ?
#
loop_
_entity_poly.entity_id
_entity_poly.type
_entity_poly.pdbx_seq_one_letter_code
_entity_poly.pdbx_strand_id
1 'polypeptide(L)'
;MITFPFPYMNGRLHLGHSFSLSKCEFAAGYQMLKGKVVLFPFAFHCTGMPIKACADKLKSEIARYGNPPQFPTTQTSQADANVKSKVAAKTGGMTYQWQIMRSLGIETSDIPAFTDPQHWLSYFPPLAINDLKRMGCKIDWRRTFITTDSNPYFDSFVRWQFEKLKKLDKIQFGKRHTIFSPLDGQPCMDHDRSSGEGVGPQEYTAIKMEVLEPLPKELSGCAGKRISLVAATLRPETMYHFALLYS
;
A
#
# COMPACT_ATOMS: atom_id res chain seq x y z
N MET A 1 -25.18 9.43 -13.18
CA MET A 1 -23.97 9.72 -12.41
C MET A 1 -22.82 8.88 -12.93
N ILE A 2 -21.63 9.47 -13.05
CA ILE A 2 -20.39 8.80 -13.46
C ILE A 2 -19.39 9.00 -12.32
N THR A 3 -18.68 7.95 -11.96
CA THR A 3 -17.67 7.99 -10.91
C THR A 3 -16.36 7.41 -11.43
N PHE A 4 -15.25 7.88 -10.86
CA PHE A 4 -13.91 7.41 -11.13
C PHE A 4 -13.27 6.96 -9.79
N PRO A 5 -12.49 5.89 -9.75
CA PRO A 5 -11.70 5.55 -8.57
C PRO A 5 -10.78 6.71 -8.21
N PHE A 6 -10.98 7.30 -7.05
CA PHE A 6 -10.26 8.51 -6.66
C PHE A 6 -8.76 8.24 -6.56
N PRO A 7 -7.92 9.07 -7.22
CA PRO A 7 -6.48 8.87 -7.22
C PRO A 7 -5.88 9.16 -5.83
N TYR A 8 -4.88 8.39 -5.44
CA TYR A 8 -4.08 8.67 -4.25
C TYR A 8 -3.23 9.92 -4.43
N MET A 9 -3.21 10.75 -3.39
CA MET A 9 -2.44 12.01 -3.38
C MET A 9 -1.05 11.85 -2.74
N ASN A 10 -0.39 10.74 -3.02
CA ASN A 10 1.02 10.50 -2.69
C ASN A 10 1.97 10.85 -3.83
N GLY A 11 1.55 11.68 -4.77
CA GLY A 11 2.31 12.14 -5.92
C GLY A 11 1.42 12.82 -6.95
N ARG A 12 2.01 13.20 -8.08
CA ARG A 12 1.29 13.78 -9.22
C ARG A 12 0.52 12.73 -10.00
N LEU A 13 -0.49 13.17 -10.74
CA LEU A 13 -1.17 12.33 -11.71
C LEU A 13 -0.22 11.92 -12.83
N HIS A 14 -0.43 10.75 -13.40
CA HIS A 14 0.38 10.19 -14.47
C HIS A 14 -0.52 9.57 -15.56
N LEU A 15 0.08 9.15 -16.68
CA LEU A 15 -0.65 8.59 -17.83
C LEU A 15 -1.62 7.46 -17.49
N GLY A 16 -1.31 6.63 -16.48
CA GLY A 16 -2.21 5.56 -16.03
C GLY A 16 -3.55 6.11 -15.51
N HIS A 17 -3.51 7.24 -14.79
CA HIS A 17 -4.73 7.92 -14.35
C HIS A 17 -5.51 8.49 -15.55
N SER A 18 -4.83 9.17 -16.48
CA SER A 18 -5.45 9.75 -17.68
C SER A 18 -6.09 8.69 -18.55
N PHE A 19 -5.43 7.55 -18.74
CA PHE A 19 -5.97 6.42 -19.51
C PHE A 19 -7.28 5.88 -18.93
N SER A 20 -7.35 5.69 -17.62
CA SER A 20 -8.57 5.19 -16.97
C SER A 20 -9.66 6.26 -16.92
N LEU A 21 -9.28 7.52 -16.64
CA LEU A 21 -10.21 8.66 -16.54
C LEU A 21 -10.84 9.01 -17.87
N SER A 22 -10.14 8.84 -19.01
CA SER A 22 -10.67 9.12 -20.33
C SER A 22 -11.98 8.38 -20.62
N LYS A 23 -12.14 7.18 -20.09
CA LYS A 23 -13.38 6.39 -20.22
C LYS A 23 -14.56 7.09 -19.55
N CYS A 24 -14.35 7.62 -18.34
CA CYS A 24 -15.36 8.38 -17.61
C CYS A 24 -15.66 9.71 -18.30
N GLU A 25 -14.62 10.40 -18.77
CA GLU A 25 -14.73 11.66 -19.50
C GLU A 25 -15.53 11.51 -20.79
N PHE A 26 -15.21 10.52 -21.62
CA PHE A 26 -15.96 10.25 -22.84
C PHE A 26 -17.41 9.83 -22.56
N ALA A 27 -17.66 9.01 -21.55
CA ALA A 27 -18.99 8.65 -21.14
C ALA A 27 -19.81 9.88 -20.68
N ALA A 28 -19.20 10.77 -19.89
CA ALA A 28 -19.83 12.01 -19.45
C ALA A 28 -20.16 12.92 -20.64
N GLY A 29 -19.17 13.19 -21.49
CA GLY A 29 -19.34 14.03 -22.69
C GLY A 29 -20.40 13.49 -23.64
N TYR A 30 -20.40 12.19 -23.91
CA TYR A 30 -21.40 11.56 -24.78
C TYR A 30 -22.82 11.72 -24.25
N GLN A 31 -23.02 11.50 -22.94
CA GLN A 31 -24.35 11.64 -22.35
C GLN A 31 -24.81 13.13 -22.31
N MET A 32 -23.90 14.06 -22.12
CA MET A 32 -24.19 15.50 -22.21
C MET A 32 -24.61 15.90 -23.64
N LEU A 33 -23.91 15.40 -24.66
CA LEU A 33 -24.28 15.62 -26.06
C LEU A 33 -25.66 15.06 -26.42
N LYS A 34 -26.13 14.04 -25.71
CA LYS A 34 -27.48 13.51 -25.80
C LYS A 34 -28.52 14.30 -25.00
N GLY A 35 -28.18 15.46 -24.49
CA GLY A 35 -29.07 16.33 -23.70
C GLY A 35 -29.33 15.85 -22.27
N LYS A 36 -28.56 14.88 -21.75
CA LYS A 36 -28.76 14.39 -20.39
C LYS A 36 -28.01 15.24 -19.36
N VAL A 37 -28.63 15.42 -18.19
CA VAL A 37 -27.95 15.98 -17.03
C VAL A 37 -27.01 14.93 -16.45
N VAL A 38 -25.72 15.23 -16.44
CA VAL A 38 -24.67 14.32 -15.95
C VAL A 38 -24.04 14.86 -14.67
N LEU A 39 -24.04 14.04 -13.64
CA LEU A 39 -23.29 14.28 -12.41
C LEU A 39 -21.98 13.49 -12.47
N PHE A 40 -20.85 14.21 -12.52
CA PHE A 40 -19.51 13.64 -12.49
C PHE A 40 -18.71 14.28 -11.34
N PRO A 41 -18.92 13.81 -10.08
CA PRO A 41 -18.14 14.26 -8.93
C PRO A 41 -16.74 13.63 -8.97
N PHE A 42 -15.79 14.33 -8.39
CA PHE A 42 -14.41 13.84 -8.29
C PHE A 42 -13.82 14.18 -6.94
N ALA A 43 -13.12 13.24 -6.33
CA ALA A 43 -12.43 13.46 -5.08
C ALA A 43 -10.99 12.92 -5.16
N PHE A 44 -10.20 13.23 -4.13
CA PHE A 44 -8.82 12.80 -4.01
C PHE A 44 -8.68 11.88 -2.81
N HIS A 45 -8.08 10.71 -3.04
CA HIS A 45 -7.92 9.72 -1.99
C HIS A 45 -6.70 10.06 -1.13
N CYS A 46 -6.96 10.42 0.12
CA CYS A 46 -5.95 10.89 1.05
C CYS A 46 -5.89 10.07 2.34
N THR A 47 -6.74 9.04 2.47
CA THR A 47 -6.75 8.13 3.63
C THR A 47 -5.84 6.93 3.43
N GLY A 48 -5.49 6.28 4.53
CA GLY A 48 -4.71 5.05 4.54
C GLY A 48 -3.21 5.28 4.62
N MET A 49 -2.47 4.19 4.44
CA MET A 49 -1.02 4.14 4.66
C MET A 49 -0.16 4.86 3.61
N PRO A 50 -0.54 5.01 2.32
CA PRO A 50 0.40 5.48 1.30
C PRO A 50 1.04 6.83 1.59
N ILE A 51 0.27 7.84 2.01
CA ILE A 51 0.82 9.18 2.32
C ILE A 51 1.68 9.11 3.58
N LYS A 52 1.17 8.48 4.64
CA LYS A 52 1.91 8.31 5.88
C LYS A 52 3.21 7.55 5.67
N ALA A 53 3.16 6.45 4.90
CA ALA A 53 4.34 5.66 4.56
C ALA A 53 5.41 6.46 3.82
N CYS A 54 5.01 7.28 2.84
CA CYS A 54 5.94 8.16 2.14
C CYS A 54 6.56 9.21 3.07
N ALA A 55 5.76 9.81 3.94
CA ALA A 55 6.23 10.80 4.91
C ALA A 55 7.19 10.17 5.95
N ASP A 56 6.88 8.99 6.47
CA ASP A 56 7.71 8.26 7.43
C ASP A 56 9.05 7.81 6.78
N LYS A 57 9.02 7.35 5.52
CA LYS A 57 10.23 7.03 4.75
C LYS A 57 11.12 8.25 4.60
N LEU A 58 10.55 9.37 4.19
CA LEU A 58 11.27 10.61 4.02
C LEU A 58 11.89 11.09 5.34
N LYS A 59 11.15 11.01 6.43
CA LYS A 59 11.65 11.32 7.78
C LYS A 59 12.83 10.42 8.17
N SER A 60 12.72 9.12 7.90
CA SER A 60 13.79 8.16 8.16
C SER A 60 15.03 8.42 7.29
N GLU A 61 14.84 8.76 6.01
CA GLU A 61 15.94 9.08 5.10
C GLU A 61 16.72 10.32 5.56
N ILE A 62 16.00 11.38 5.93
CA ILE A 62 16.61 12.60 6.48
C ILE A 62 17.38 12.31 7.77
N ALA A 63 16.80 11.51 8.68
CA ALA A 63 17.45 11.16 9.93
C ALA A 63 18.73 10.34 9.74
N ARG A 64 18.76 9.45 8.72
CA ARG A 64 19.91 8.56 8.46
C ARG A 64 21.00 9.22 7.62
N TYR A 65 20.62 10.02 6.64
CA TYR A 65 21.53 10.49 5.58
C TYR A 65 21.73 12.00 5.56
N GLY A 66 21.10 12.72 6.50
CA GLY A 66 21.20 14.18 6.60
C GLY A 66 20.17 14.95 5.77
N ASN A 67 20.23 16.27 5.80
CA ASN A 67 19.35 17.18 5.06
C ASN A 67 20.19 18.24 4.31
N PRO A 68 20.32 18.17 2.97
CA PRO A 68 19.79 17.11 2.09
C PRO A 68 20.49 15.77 2.27
N PRO A 69 19.78 14.63 2.03
CA PRO A 69 20.34 13.31 2.25
C PRO A 69 21.50 12.99 1.29
N GLN A 70 22.58 12.45 1.84
CA GLN A 70 23.68 11.89 1.07
C GLN A 70 23.58 10.36 1.04
N PHE A 71 23.00 9.84 -0.01
CA PHE A 71 22.79 8.40 -0.13
C PHE A 71 24.09 7.67 -0.48
N PRO A 72 24.33 6.47 0.06
CA PRO A 72 25.47 5.65 -0.35
C PRO A 72 25.31 5.28 -1.83
N THR A 73 26.42 5.34 -2.57
CA THR A 73 26.48 4.90 -3.96
C THR A 73 26.38 3.37 -3.98
N THR A 74 25.17 2.84 -3.97
CA THR A 74 24.95 1.40 -4.14
C THR A 74 25.19 1.10 -5.62
N GLN A 75 26.26 0.36 -5.92
CA GLN A 75 26.37 -0.31 -7.22
C GLN A 75 25.17 -1.24 -7.31
N THR A 76 24.22 -0.91 -8.15
CA THR A 76 23.09 -1.79 -8.47
C THR A 76 23.68 -3.06 -9.05
N SER A 77 23.72 -4.12 -8.26
CA SER A 77 24.00 -5.45 -8.77
C SER A 77 22.93 -5.77 -9.81
N GLN A 78 23.36 -6.03 -11.04
CA GLN A 78 22.52 -6.32 -12.21
C GLN A 78 21.68 -7.62 -12.07
N ALA A 79 21.59 -8.18 -10.88
CA ALA A 79 20.95 -9.49 -10.65
C ALA A 79 19.42 -9.46 -10.65
N ASP A 80 18.74 -8.30 -10.55
CA ASP A 80 17.28 -8.24 -10.39
C ASP A 80 16.54 -7.54 -11.55
N ALA A 81 17.11 -7.52 -12.75
CA ALA A 81 16.51 -6.86 -13.93
C ALA A 81 15.17 -7.48 -14.40
N ASN A 82 14.70 -8.56 -13.80
CA ASN A 82 13.50 -9.29 -14.25
C ASN A 82 12.26 -9.17 -13.36
N VAL A 83 12.31 -8.42 -12.25
CA VAL A 83 11.11 -8.22 -11.42
C VAL A 83 10.40 -6.95 -11.84
N LYS A 84 9.44 -7.10 -12.75
CA LYS A 84 8.52 -6.03 -13.17
C LYS A 84 7.50 -5.76 -12.05
N SER A 85 7.91 -5.07 -10.98
CA SER A 85 6.93 -4.60 -10.00
C SER A 85 6.23 -3.33 -10.50
N LYS A 86 4.93 -3.18 -10.17
CA LYS A 86 4.18 -1.95 -10.50
C LYS A 86 4.79 -0.71 -9.85
N VAL A 87 5.40 -0.87 -8.69
CA VAL A 87 6.09 0.21 -7.97
C VAL A 87 7.35 0.62 -8.70
N ALA A 88 8.18 -0.32 -9.13
CA ALA A 88 9.39 -0.02 -9.91
C ALA A 88 9.07 0.69 -11.23
N ALA A 89 8.00 0.29 -11.92
CA ALA A 89 7.52 0.97 -13.12
C ALA A 89 7.05 2.41 -12.82
N LYS A 90 6.41 2.65 -11.67
CA LYS A 90 5.92 3.95 -11.25
C LYS A 90 7.04 4.90 -10.80
N THR A 91 8.06 4.37 -10.14
CA THR A 91 9.16 5.17 -9.55
C THR A 91 10.40 5.27 -10.43
N GLY A 92 10.39 4.67 -11.63
CA GLY A 92 11.54 4.64 -12.51
C GLY A 92 12.76 3.93 -11.91
N GLY A 93 12.53 2.99 -10.97
CA GLY A 93 13.60 2.26 -10.27
C GLY A 93 14.24 3.03 -9.11
N MET A 94 13.77 4.22 -8.78
CA MET A 94 14.27 4.98 -7.62
C MET A 94 13.86 4.29 -6.31
N THR A 95 14.85 4.12 -5.41
CA THR A 95 14.67 3.42 -4.14
C THR A 95 14.28 4.38 -3.01
N TYR A 96 14.81 5.60 -3.05
CA TYR A 96 14.65 6.57 -1.97
C TYR A 96 13.50 7.53 -2.24
N GLN A 97 12.70 7.80 -1.21
CA GLN A 97 11.56 8.72 -1.29
C GLN A 97 11.99 10.14 -1.65
N TRP A 98 13.14 10.60 -1.14
CA TRP A 98 13.72 11.88 -1.50
C TRP A 98 13.96 12.02 -3.01
N GLN A 99 14.52 11.00 -3.64
CA GLN A 99 14.75 11.00 -5.09
C GLN A 99 13.43 11.05 -5.87
N ILE A 100 12.41 10.33 -5.38
CA ILE A 100 11.06 10.36 -5.96
C ILE A 100 10.49 11.77 -5.88
N MET A 101 10.59 12.45 -4.73
CA MET A 101 10.12 13.84 -4.57
C MET A 101 10.83 14.80 -5.54
N ARG A 102 12.15 14.65 -5.69
CA ARG A 102 12.92 15.42 -6.68
C ARG A 102 12.42 15.17 -8.12
N SER A 103 12.15 13.92 -8.47
CA SER A 103 11.65 13.56 -9.80
C SER A 103 10.24 14.11 -10.09
N LEU A 104 9.47 14.41 -9.05
CA LEU A 104 8.16 15.08 -9.16
C LEU A 104 8.29 16.61 -9.36
N GLY A 105 9.51 17.15 -9.40
CA GLY A 105 9.79 18.57 -9.59
C GLY A 105 9.69 19.39 -8.32
N ILE A 106 9.82 18.76 -7.15
CA ILE A 106 9.81 19.46 -5.86
C ILE A 106 11.23 19.94 -5.57
N GLU A 107 11.36 21.21 -5.22
CA GLU A 107 12.66 21.81 -4.88
C GLU A 107 13.23 21.20 -3.61
N THR A 108 14.57 21.09 -3.57
CA THR A 108 15.29 20.46 -2.46
C THR A 108 14.96 21.10 -1.11
N SER A 109 14.76 22.41 -1.09
CA SER A 109 14.37 23.19 0.11
C SER A 109 13.00 22.82 0.67
N ASP A 110 12.09 22.36 -0.20
CA ASP A 110 10.68 22.16 0.14
C ASP A 110 10.41 20.71 0.58
N ILE A 111 11.27 19.77 0.16
CA ILE A 111 11.08 18.35 0.46
C ILE A 111 10.94 18.07 1.97
N PRO A 112 11.70 18.70 2.89
CA PRO A 112 11.56 18.44 4.32
C PRO A 112 10.16 18.66 4.87
N ALA A 113 9.37 19.57 4.28
CA ALA A 113 7.99 19.82 4.70
C ALA A 113 7.09 18.59 4.52
N PHE A 114 7.42 17.72 3.57
CA PHE A 114 6.68 16.47 3.29
C PHE A 114 6.94 15.35 4.33
N THR A 115 7.75 15.59 5.34
CA THR A 115 7.81 14.71 6.52
C THR A 115 6.52 14.78 7.34
N ASP A 116 5.73 15.84 7.17
CA ASP A 116 4.39 15.97 7.70
C ASP A 116 3.35 15.47 6.67
N PRO A 117 2.55 14.43 6.98
CA PRO A 117 1.50 13.95 6.09
C PRO A 117 0.47 15.03 5.71
N GLN A 118 0.20 16.01 6.58
CA GLN A 118 -0.76 17.08 6.30
C GLN A 118 -0.31 17.98 5.14
N HIS A 119 1.01 18.16 4.98
CA HIS A 119 1.54 18.94 3.87
C HIS A 119 1.19 18.32 2.50
N TRP A 120 1.14 17.00 2.39
CA TRP A 120 0.72 16.30 1.17
C TRP A 120 -0.72 16.64 0.77
N LEU A 121 -1.61 16.76 1.76
CA LEU A 121 -3.03 17.05 1.54
C LEU A 121 -3.28 18.45 0.99
N SER A 122 -2.42 19.40 1.31
CA SER A 122 -2.48 20.77 0.81
C SER A 122 -1.75 20.96 -0.53
N TYR A 123 -0.74 20.15 -0.81
CA TYR A 123 0.12 20.31 -1.97
C TYR A 123 -0.39 19.60 -3.23
N PHE A 124 -0.65 18.29 -3.16
CA PHE A 124 -0.96 17.49 -4.36
C PHE A 124 -2.38 17.68 -4.92
N PRO A 125 -3.46 17.78 -4.11
CA PRO A 125 -4.80 17.93 -4.67
C PRO A 125 -4.98 19.16 -5.56
N PRO A 126 -4.48 20.37 -5.22
CA PRO A 126 -4.56 21.52 -6.12
C PRO A 126 -3.84 21.33 -7.45
N LEU A 127 -2.68 20.66 -7.45
CA LEU A 127 -1.95 20.33 -8.67
C LEU A 127 -2.77 19.39 -9.55
N ALA A 128 -3.35 18.34 -8.97
CA ALA A 128 -4.19 17.40 -9.68
C ALA A 128 -5.45 18.08 -10.26
N ILE A 129 -6.08 19.01 -9.53
CA ILE A 129 -7.20 19.80 -10.03
C ILE A 129 -6.78 20.60 -11.26
N ASN A 130 -5.63 21.26 -11.21
CA ASN A 130 -5.12 22.04 -12.33
C ASN A 130 -4.82 21.16 -13.56
N ASP A 131 -4.19 20.00 -13.33
CA ASP A 131 -3.89 19.05 -14.42
C ASP A 131 -5.17 18.55 -15.09
N LEU A 132 -6.19 18.19 -14.32
CA LEU A 132 -7.48 17.72 -14.83
C LEU A 132 -8.30 18.81 -15.52
N LYS A 133 -8.23 20.05 -15.04
CA LYS A 133 -8.84 21.22 -15.71
C LYS A 133 -8.17 21.50 -17.06
N ARG A 134 -6.84 21.42 -17.12
CA ARG A 134 -6.07 21.55 -18.37
C ARG A 134 -6.39 20.45 -19.36
N MET A 135 -6.67 19.25 -18.88
CA MET A 135 -7.13 18.12 -19.70
C MET A 135 -8.56 18.30 -20.23
N GLY A 136 -9.31 19.28 -19.72
CA GLY A 136 -10.66 19.59 -20.16
C GLY A 136 -11.73 18.64 -19.61
N CYS A 137 -11.46 17.98 -18.48
CA CYS A 137 -12.38 17.02 -17.88
C CYS A 137 -13.70 17.69 -17.42
N LYS A 138 -14.83 17.05 -17.75
CA LYS A 138 -16.19 17.49 -17.43
C LYS A 138 -16.59 17.17 -15.98
N ILE A 139 -15.68 17.41 -15.05
CA ILE A 139 -15.87 17.18 -13.62
C ILE A 139 -16.70 18.31 -13.03
N ASP A 140 -17.65 17.97 -12.17
CA ASP A 140 -18.36 18.95 -11.35
C ASP A 140 -17.49 19.36 -10.14
N TRP A 141 -16.64 20.38 -10.34
CA TRP A 141 -15.68 20.87 -9.35
C TRP A 141 -16.33 21.42 -8.06
N ARG A 142 -17.62 21.71 -8.07
CA ARG A 142 -18.38 22.12 -6.88
C ARG A 142 -18.53 20.98 -5.87
N ARG A 143 -18.31 19.75 -6.32
CA ARG A 143 -18.44 18.49 -5.55
C ARG A 143 -17.11 17.79 -5.38
N THR A 144 -16.02 18.56 -5.33
CA THR A 144 -14.68 18.06 -5.09
C THR A 144 -14.36 18.05 -3.61
N PHE A 145 -13.74 16.99 -3.13
CA PHE A 145 -13.37 16.84 -1.72
C PHE A 145 -12.17 15.90 -1.58
N ILE A 146 -11.59 15.87 -0.38
CA ILE A 146 -10.55 14.91 0.01
C ILE A 146 -11.15 13.87 0.98
N THR A 147 -10.70 12.62 0.87
CA THR A 147 -11.22 11.50 1.68
C THR A 147 -10.37 11.30 2.94
N THR A 148 -10.45 12.22 3.87
CA THR A 148 -9.71 12.17 5.13
C THR A 148 -10.51 12.86 6.25
N ASP A 149 -10.15 12.57 7.49
CA ASP A 149 -10.71 13.19 8.69
C ASP A 149 -10.45 14.71 8.79
N SER A 150 -9.44 15.21 8.06
CA SER A 150 -9.24 16.65 7.86
C SER A 150 -10.43 17.33 7.14
N ASN A 151 -11.27 16.54 6.47
CA ASN A 151 -12.55 16.97 5.93
C ASN A 151 -13.69 16.52 6.86
N PRO A 152 -14.25 17.42 7.69
CA PRO A 152 -15.24 17.05 8.71
C PRO A 152 -16.53 16.49 8.12
N TYR A 153 -16.90 16.87 6.91
CA TYR A 153 -18.09 16.33 6.23
C TYR A 153 -17.87 14.89 5.79
N PHE A 154 -16.70 14.59 5.26
CA PHE A 154 -16.34 13.21 4.90
C PHE A 154 -16.24 12.33 6.15
N ASP A 155 -15.58 12.79 7.20
CA ASP A 155 -15.45 12.06 8.47
C ASP A 155 -16.82 11.76 9.09
N SER A 156 -17.70 12.74 9.16
CA SER A 156 -19.05 12.56 9.70
C SER A 156 -19.87 11.54 8.91
N PHE A 157 -19.73 11.53 7.57
CA PHE A 157 -20.37 10.54 6.72
C PHE A 157 -19.84 9.12 6.98
N VAL A 158 -18.51 8.98 7.09
CA VAL A 158 -17.88 7.67 7.39
C VAL A 158 -18.35 7.15 8.74
N ARG A 159 -18.40 8.01 9.77
CA ARG A 159 -18.92 7.63 11.11
C ARG A 159 -20.37 7.19 11.05
N TRP A 160 -21.21 7.97 10.38
CA TRP A 160 -22.62 7.62 10.19
C TRP A 160 -22.78 6.26 9.49
N GLN A 161 -22.03 6.02 8.39
CA GLN A 161 -22.08 4.76 7.66
C GLN A 161 -21.64 3.58 8.55
N PHE A 162 -20.53 3.75 9.28
CA PHE A 162 -20.03 2.72 10.19
C PHE A 162 -21.04 2.35 11.29
N GLU A 163 -21.62 3.36 11.94
CA GLU A 163 -22.64 3.15 12.96
C GLU A 163 -23.88 2.46 12.40
N LYS A 164 -24.30 2.85 11.19
CA LYS A 164 -25.44 2.21 10.52
C LYS A 164 -25.17 0.72 10.27
N LEU A 165 -24.01 0.39 9.74
CA LEU A 165 -23.59 -0.99 9.47
C LEU A 165 -23.47 -1.80 10.78
N LYS A 166 -22.95 -1.19 11.84
CA LYS A 166 -22.86 -1.81 13.16
C LYS A 166 -24.25 -2.12 13.73
N LYS A 167 -25.20 -1.16 13.66
CA LYS A 167 -26.59 -1.37 14.09
C LYS A 167 -27.31 -2.46 13.29
N LEU A 168 -26.92 -2.68 12.05
CA LEU A 168 -27.47 -3.74 11.18
C LEU A 168 -26.72 -5.08 11.32
N ASP A 169 -25.82 -5.20 12.28
CA ASP A 169 -24.98 -6.38 12.51
C ASP A 169 -24.21 -6.85 11.26
N LYS A 170 -23.72 -5.88 10.46
CA LYS A 170 -22.93 -6.13 9.25
C LYS A 170 -21.43 -5.99 9.48
N ILE A 171 -21.01 -5.61 10.68
CA ILE A 171 -19.61 -5.44 11.06
C ILE A 171 -19.30 -6.36 12.22
N GLN A 172 -18.27 -7.16 12.06
CA GLN A 172 -17.74 -8.03 13.10
C GLN A 172 -16.26 -7.73 13.31
N PHE A 173 -15.81 -7.70 14.56
CA PHE A 173 -14.40 -7.62 14.89
C PHE A 173 -13.69 -8.92 14.49
N GLY A 174 -12.56 -8.79 13.80
CA GLY A 174 -11.74 -9.93 13.39
C GLY A 174 -10.30 -9.55 13.20
N LYS A 175 -9.43 -10.56 13.21
CA LYS A 175 -8.01 -10.41 12.90
C LYS A 175 -7.75 -11.01 11.52
N ARG A 176 -6.98 -10.33 10.70
CA ARG A 176 -6.49 -10.83 9.42
C ARG A 176 -4.97 -10.78 9.40
N HIS A 177 -4.36 -11.81 8.84
CA HIS A 177 -2.94 -11.78 8.53
C HIS A 177 -2.68 -10.78 7.40
N THR A 178 -1.62 -10.02 7.54
CA THR A 178 -1.14 -9.09 6.52
C THR A 178 0.37 -9.24 6.38
N ILE A 179 0.90 -8.83 5.24
CA ILE A 179 2.34 -8.74 5.04
C ILE A 179 2.83 -7.50 5.76
N PHE A 180 3.89 -7.66 6.52
CA PHE A 180 4.50 -6.61 7.32
C PHE A 180 5.96 -6.43 6.92
N SER A 181 6.39 -5.18 6.72
CA SER A 181 7.78 -4.83 6.46
C SER A 181 8.48 -4.52 7.80
N PRO A 182 9.39 -5.37 8.28
CA PRO A 182 10.17 -5.05 9.50
C PRO A 182 11.06 -3.82 9.32
N LEU A 183 11.53 -3.58 8.09
CA LEU A 183 12.39 -2.44 7.76
C LEU A 183 11.65 -1.11 7.89
N ASP A 184 10.42 -1.06 7.41
CA ASP A 184 9.58 0.14 7.43
C ASP A 184 8.72 0.22 8.69
N GLY A 185 8.61 -0.87 9.47
CA GLY A 185 7.80 -0.94 10.69
C GLY A 185 6.29 -0.86 10.46
N GLN A 186 5.81 -1.27 9.27
CA GLN A 186 4.41 -1.08 8.88
C GLN A 186 3.87 -2.19 7.96
N PRO A 187 2.52 -2.35 7.88
CA PRO A 187 1.90 -3.21 6.90
C PRO A 187 2.22 -2.77 5.47
N CYS A 188 2.41 -3.74 4.58
CA CYS A 188 2.81 -3.52 3.20
C CYS A 188 1.79 -4.15 2.26
N MET A 189 1.12 -3.33 1.45
CA MET A 189 0.19 -3.80 0.43
C MET A 189 0.93 -4.18 -0.85
N ASP A 190 0.33 -5.02 -1.69
CA ASP A 190 0.93 -5.47 -2.96
C ASP A 190 1.44 -4.34 -3.84
N HIS A 191 0.65 -3.28 -3.95
CA HIS A 191 0.98 -2.13 -4.79
C HIS A 191 2.07 -1.22 -4.20
N ASP A 192 2.48 -1.45 -2.95
CA ASP A 192 3.54 -0.69 -2.27
C ASP A 192 4.88 -1.45 -2.26
N ARG A 193 4.88 -2.71 -2.71
CA ARG A 193 6.08 -3.56 -2.71
C ARG A 193 6.92 -3.37 -3.96
N SER A 194 8.22 -3.24 -3.78
CA SER A 194 9.19 -3.20 -4.88
C SER A 194 9.47 -4.60 -5.46
N SER A 195 9.26 -5.65 -4.64
CA SER A 195 9.39 -7.05 -5.04
C SER A 195 8.36 -7.90 -4.29
N GLY A 196 8.13 -9.12 -4.73
CA GLY A 196 7.18 -10.04 -4.09
C GLY A 196 5.72 -9.61 -4.26
N GLU A 197 5.37 -8.95 -5.35
CA GLU A 197 3.99 -8.63 -5.70
C GLU A 197 3.18 -9.94 -5.87
N GLY A 198 1.98 -9.97 -5.25
CA GLY A 198 1.13 -11.16 -5.25
C GLY A 198 1.45 -12.19 -4.16
N VAL A 199 2.50 -11.99 -3.36
CA VAL A 199 2.78 -12.84 -2.20
C VAL A 199 1.74 -12.56 -1.12
N GLY A 200 1.01 -13.59 -0.72
CA GLY A 200 0.03 -13.56 0.38
C GLY A 200 0.46 -14.41 1.57
N PRO A 201 -0.31 -14.41 2.66
CA PRO A 201 -0.14 -15.36 3.75
C PRO A 201 -0.19 -16.78 3.21
N GLN A 202 0.70 -17.63 3.70
CA GLN A 202 0.75 -19.06 3.35
C GLN A 202 0.44 -19.87 4.59
N GLU A 203 -0.33 -20.94 4.40
CA GLU A 203 -0.61 -21.90 5.45
C GLU A 203 0.41 -23.04 5.39
N TYR A 204 1.03 -23.33 6.54
CA TYR A 204 1.87 -24.50 6.71
C TYR A 204 1.15 -25.54 7.54
N THR A 205 1.15 -26.77 7.07
CA THR A 205 0.74 -27.90 7.88
C THR A 205 1.93 -28.34 8.73
N ALA A 206 1.76 -28.25 10.04
CA ALA A 206 2.76 -28.64 11.02
C ALA A 206 2.52 -30.07 11.49
N ILE A 207 3.46 -30.94 11.24
CA ILE A 207 3.44 -32.36 11.65
C ILE A 207 4.23 -32.47 12.95
N LYS A 208 3.59 -32.98 13.99
CA LYS A 208 4.23 -33.22 15.27
C LYS A 208 4.72 -34.68 15.30
N MET A 209 6.01 -34.87 15.54
CA MET A 209 6.63 -36.18 15.75
C MET A 209 7.08 -36.22 17.22
N GLU A 210 6.52 -37.15 17.99
CA GLU A 210 6.85 -37.29 19.41
C GLU A 210 8.27 -37.90 19.56
N VAL A 211 9.07 -37.27 20.42
CA VAL A 211 10.39 -37.75 20.77
C VAL A 211 10.23 -38.88 21.78
N LEU A 212 10.74 -40.05 21.44
CA LEU A 212 10.67 -41.24 22.29
C LEU A 212 11.79 -41.26 23.35
N GLU A 213 11.52 -41.90 24.48
CA GLU A 213 12.55 -42.15 25.49
C GLU A 213 13.53 -43.27 24.99
N PRO A 214 14.83 -43.18 25.39
CA PRO A 214 15.42 -42.18 26.29
C PRO A 214 15.67 -40.82 25.59
N LEU A 215 15.39 -39.74 26.30
CA LEU A 215 15.62 -38.39 25.77
C LEU A 215 17.14 -38.11 25.57
N PRO A 216 17.52 -37.41 24.49
CA PRO A 216 18.88 -36.89 24.34
C PRO A 216 19.30 -36.02 25.53
N LYS A 217 20.62 -35.99 25.82
CA LYS A 217 21.15 -35.22 26.95
C LYS A 217 20.75 -33.74 26.94
N GLU A 218 20.64 -33.17 25.74
CA GLU A 218 20.25 -31.77 25.52
C GLU A 218 18.81 -31.48 25.95
N LEU A 219 17.96 -32.48 25.97
CA LEU A 219 16.55 -32.42 26.36
C LEU A 219 16.28 -32.94 27.77
N SER A 220 17.30 -33.33 28.53
CA SER A 220 17.16 -33.87 29.89
C SER A 220 16.39 -32.96 30.85
N GLY A 221 16.50 -31.63 30.69
CA GLY A 221 15.72 -30.64 31.46
C GLY A 221 14.22 -30.64 31.16
N CYS A 222 13.76 -31.38 30.18
CA CYS A 222 12.38 -31.50 29.79
C CYS A 222 11.77 -32.88 30.18
N ALA A 223 12.47 -33.67 30.98
CA ALA A 223 12.00 -34.98 31.43
C ALA A 223 10.59 -34.89 32.06
N GLY A 224 9.71 -35.82 31.70
CA GLY A 224 8.31 -35.81 32.14
C GLY A 224 7.38 -34.89 31.33
N LYS A 225 7.88 -34.16 30.33
CA LYS A 225 7.06 -33.36 29.40
C LYS A 225 6.96 -34.10 28.05
N ARG A 226 5.82 -33.95 27.39
CA ARG A 226 5.66 -34.41 26.01
C ARG A 226 6.43 -33.49 25.09
N ILE A 227 7.46 -33.97 24.46
CA ILE A 227 8.33 -33.24 23.54
C ILE A 227 8.00 -33.69 22.11
N SER A 228 7.84 -32.75 21.19
CA SER A 228 7.62 -33.06 19.78
C SER A 228 8.55 -32.23 18.90
N LEU A 229 9.17 -32.90 17.94
CA LEU A 229 9.76 -32.21 16.78
C LEU A 229 8.63 -31.81 15.83
N VAL A 230 8.78 -30.64 15.21
CA VAL A 230 7.76 -30.10 14.29
C VAL A 230 8.37 -29.95 12.91
N ALA A 231 7.83 -30.69 11.94
CA ALA A 231 8.11 -30.49 10.53
C ALA A 231 6.96 -29.67 9.89
N ALA A 232 7.28 -28.60 9.18
CA ALA A 232 6.29 -27.78 8.50
C ALA A 232 6.38 -27.99 6.98
N THR A 233 5.23 -28.15 6.33
CA THR A 233 5.14 -28.30 4.88
C THR A 233 4.00 -27.48 4.30
N LEU A 234 4.20 -26.95 3.08
CA LEU A 234 3.15 -26.33 2.27
C LEU A 234 2.29 -27.37 1.52
N ARG A 235 2.78 -28.62 1.45
CA ARG A 235 2.14 -29.70 0.69
C ARG A 235 1.96 -30.91 1.59
N PRO A 236 0.93 -30.94 2.44
CA PRO A 236 0.71 -32.05 3.38
C PRO A 236 0.51 -33.39 2.66
N GLU A 237 0.04 -33.39 1.42
CA GLU A 237 -0.09 -34.59 0.59
C GLU A 237 1.24 -35.33 0.32
N THR A 238 2.37 -34.61 0.40
CA THR A 238 3.69 -35.23 0.22
C THR A 238 4.11 -36.11 1.37
N MET A 239 3.43 -36.05 2.52
CA MET A 239 3.69 -36.88 3.69
C MET A 239 3.56 -38.39 3.38
N TYR A 240 2.69 -38.76 2.47
CA TYR A 240 2.49 -40.16 2.10
C TYR A 240 3.68 -40.75 1.34
N HIS A 241 4.63 -39.93 0.90
CA HIS A 241 5.79 -40.36 0.11
C HIS A 241 7.12 -40.28 0.85
N PHE A 242 7.13 -39.68 2.05
CA PHE A 242 8.37 -39.52 2.83
C PHE A 242 8.34 -40.37 4.11
N ALA A 243 9.11 -41.43 4.14
CA ALA A 243 9.54 -42.06 5.38
C ALA A 243 10.75 -41.28 5.91
N LEU A 244 10.57 -40.46 6.93
CA LEU A 244 11.68 -39.82 7.64
C LEU A 244 12.22 -40.82 8.66
N LEU A 245 13.33 -41.42 8.33
CA LEU A 245 14.13 -42.19 9.29
C LEU A 245 15.14 -41.21 9.93
N TYR A 246 14.86 -40.82 11.15
CA TYR A 246 15.88 -40.28 12.04
C TYR A 246 16.35 -41.39 12.96
N SER A 247 17.55 -41.88 12.76
CA SER A 247 18.29 -42.69 13.71
C SER A 247 19.09 -41.82 14.66
#